data_f8ab6aedb5fb03e2a1d6c84a9abd8cc9
#
_entry.id   f8ab6aedb5fb03e2a1d6c84a9abd8cc9
#
_cell.length_a   1.000
_cell.length_b   1.000
_cell.length_c   1.000
_cell.angle_alpha   90.00
_cell.angle_beta   90.00
_cell.angle_gamma   90.00
#
_symmetry.space_group_name_H-M   'P 1'
#
loop_
_entity.id
_entity.type
_entity.pdbx_description
1 polymer ?
#
loop_
_entity_poly.entity_id
_entity_poly.type
_entity_poly.pdbx_seq_one_letter_code
_entity_poly.pdbx_strand_id
1 'polypeptide(L)'
;MLLRNIGFYAGYCDDRRNPLWVAYRLDAKDFEHRLSRPKGFSIDHRTLSRVDPKEYAKSGYDRGHLAPNSAIATRFGREAQLETFKMSNIVPQTPELNRRVWQRLEKFEEDCANNRGSIWVITGPVFDEHIKTIGNNIEVPDAFFKIVIDEEQEGIKALAFLIPQTVTGKEPLEHFLTSIDEIEKLTKLDFFWPMSDQLEEKLESSTASRLW
;
A
#
# COMPACT_ATOMS: atom_id res chain seq x y z
N MET A 1 -9.57 -1.25 13.32
CA MET A 1 -9.64 0.17 13.79
C MET A 1 -9.11 1.15 12.76
N LEU A 2 -9.56 2.43 12.76
CA LEU A 2 -9.03 3.47 11.87
C LEU A 2 -7.92 4.25 12.57
N LEU A 3 -6.73 4.30 11.95
CA LEU A 3 -5.57 5.08 12.39
C LEU A 3 -5.39 6.29 11.46
N ARG A 4 -5.36 7.49 12.04
CA ARG A 4 -5.09 8.74 11.32
C ARG A 4 -3.63 9.13 11.51
N ASN A 5 -2.92 9.31 10.41
CA ASN A 5 -1.53 9.76 10.37
C ASN A 5 -1.42 11.05 9.53
N ILE A 6 -0.30 11.72 9.66
CA ILE A 6 0.02 12.84 8.78
C ILE A 6 0.33 12.29 7.38
N GLY A 7 -0.49 12.62 6.40
CA GLY A 7 -0.31 12.20 5.01
C GLY A 7 -0.89 10.85 4.63
N PHE A 8 -1.43 10.05 5.57
CA PHE A 8 -2.11 8.80 5.24
C PHE A 8 -3.06 8.31 6.33
N TYR A 9 -4.03 7.49 5.94
CA TYR A 9 -4.93 6.77 6.84
C TYR A 9 -4.65 5.27 6.75
N ALA A 10 -4.89 4.53 7.82
CA ALA A 10 -4.75 3.07 7.83
C ALA A 10 -5.93 2.40 8.55
N GLY A 11 -6.52 1.39 7.93
CA GLY A 11 -7.42 0.45 8.57
C GLY A 11 -6.63 -0.71 9.15
N TYR A 12 -6.57 -0.86 10.48
CA TYR A 12 -5.74 -1.84 11.16
C TYR A 12 -6.58 -2.93 11.81
N CYS A 13 -6.11 -4.18 11.71
CA CYS A 13 -6.69 -5.37 12.35
C CYS A 13 -5.74 -5.92 13.41
N ASP A 14 -6.16 -5.85 14.68
CA ASP A 14 -5.36 -6.36 15.79
C ASP A 14 -5.26 -7.89 15.80
N ASP A 15 -6.30 -8.60 15.34
CA ASP A 15 -6.29 -10.07 15.27
C ASP A 15 -5.28 -10.60 14.26
N ARG A 16 -5.17 -9.96 13.07
CA ARG A 16 -4.15 -10.28 12.07
C ARG A 16 -2.80 -9.63 12.36
N ARG A 17 -2.79 -8.65 13.27
CA ARG A 17 -1.62 -7.84 13.61
C ARG A 17 -1.01 -7.11 12.41
N ASN A 18 -1.89 -6.66 11.50
CA ASN A 18 -1.55 -6.03 10.22
C ASN A 18 -2.49 -4.85 9.90
N PRO A 19 -2.04 -3.85 9.12
CA PRO A 19 -2.94 -3.00 8.38
C PRO A 19 -3.67 -3.82 7.31
N LEU A 20 -4.97 -3.60 7.14
CA LEU A 20 -5.77 -4.19 6.07
C LEU A 20 -5.74 -3.32 4.81
N TRP A 21 -5.61 -2.02 5.00
CA TRP A 21 -5.45 -1.05 3.93
C TRP A 21 -4.79 0.22 4.46
N VAL A 22 -4.19 0.95 3.54
CA VAL A 22 -3.66 2.30 3.73
C VAL A 22 -4.11 3.15 2.55
N ALA A 23 -4.52 4.39 2.83
CA ALA A 23 -4.93 5.35 1.81
C ALA A 23 -4.17 6.66 1.98
N TYR A 24 -3.67 7.23 0.88
CA TYR A 24 -2.94 8.49 0.86
C TYR A 24 -3.10 9.21 -0.48
N ARG A 25 -2.82 10.53 -0.46
CA ARG A 25 -2.75 11.36 -1.66
C ARG A 25 -1.32 11.81 -1.90
N LEU A 26 -0.90 11.78 -3.15
CA LEU A 26 0.39 12.31 -3.59
C LEU A 26 0.14 13.46 -4.55
N ASP A 27 0.50 14.67 -4.15
CA ASP A 27 0.52 15.82 -5.06
C ASP A 27 1.86 15.86 -5.82
N ALA A 28 1.87 16.48 -7.00
CA ALA A 28 3.12 16.75 -7.72
C ALA A 28 4.07 17.57 -6.85
N LYS A 29 5.33 17.21 -6.85
CA LYS A 29 6.36 17.91 -6.09
C LYS A 29 7.73 17.81 -6.72
N ASP A 30 8.42 18.95 -6.80
CA ASP A 30 9.82 19.01 -7.17
C ASP A 30 10.70 18.47 -6.02
N PHE A 31 11.61 17.56 -6.36
CA PHE A 31 12.42 16.81 -5.40
C PHE A 31 13.78 17.47 -5.17
N GLU A 32 13.81 18.64 -4.54
CA GLU A 32 15.08 19.27 -4.21
C GLU A 32 15.77 18.64 -2.97
N HIS A 33 15.02 18.11 -2.00
CA HIS A 33 15.60 17.57 -0.76
C HIS A 33 14.92 16.29 -0.28
N ARG A 34 15.63 15.16 -0.39
CA ARG A 34 15.22 13.91 0.26
C ARG A 34 15.62 13.91 1.72
N LEU A 35 14.67 13.66 2.60
CA LEU A 35 14.95 13.46 4.02
C LEU A 35 15.70 12.14 4.24
N SER A 36 16.67 12.15 5.17
CA SER A 36 17.37 10.93 5.56
C SER A 36 16.39 9.90 6.13
N ARG A 37 16.59 8.62 5.77
CA ARG A 37 15.74 7.53 6.29
C ARG A 37 15.88 7.41 7.80
N PRO A 38 14.79 7.23 8.58
CA PRO A 38 14.84 6.92 9.99
C PRO A 38 15.66 5.67 10.30
N LYS A 39 16.35 5.65 11.46
CA LYS A 39 17.26 4.55 11.83
C LYS A 39 16.55 3.23 12.17
N GLY A 40 15.24 3.25 12.46
CA GLY A 40 14.52 2.05 12.85
C GLY A 40 13.01 2.23 12.83
N PHE A 41 12.32 1.12 12.95
CA PHE A 41 10.87 1.04 13.10
C PHE A 41 10.48 1.17 14.57
N SER A 42 9.23 1.55 14.84
CA SER A 42 8.68 1.73 16.17
C SER A 42 7.34 1.03 16.35
N ILE A 43 7.07 0.59 17.56
CA ILE A 43 5.75 0.09 17.97
C ILE A 43 4.74 1.24 17.83
N ASP A 44 3.56 0.94 17.26
CA ASP A 44 2.44 1.87 17.33
C ASP A 44 1.60 1.58 18.58
N HIS A 45 1.71 2.43 19.59
CA HIS A 45 1.00 2.26 20.86
C HIS A 45 -0.51 2.50 20.78
N ARG A 46 -1.02 2.92 19.63
CA ARG A 46 -2.47 3.05 19.37
C ARG A 46 -3.14 1.70 19.10
N THR A 47 -2.37 0.70 18.63
CA THR A 47 -2.87 -0.67 18.40
C THR A 47 -2.83 -1.49 19.69
N LEU A 48 -3.74 -2.45 19.83
CA LEU A 48 -3.74 -3.39 20.96
C LEU A 48 -2.64 -4.44 20.81
N SER A 49 -2.39 -4.87 19.58
CA SER A 49 -1.40 -5.90 19.23
C SER A 49 0.05 -5.45 19.44
N ARG A 50 0.32 -4.15 19.40
CA ARG A 50 1.64 -3.53 19.69
C ARG A 50 2.81 -4.30 19.06
N VAL A 51 2.73 -4.59 17.78
CA VAL A 51 3.76 -5.35 17.06
C VAL A 51 5.15 -4.72 17.29
N ASP A 52 6.09 -5.53 17.79
CA ASP A 52 7.49 -5.11 17.97
C ASP A 52 8.26 -5.37 16.65
N PRO A 53 9.05 -4.40 16.16
CA PRO A 53 9.92 -4.61 15.00
C PRO A 53 10.83 -5.84 15.09
N LYS A 54 11.19 -6.27 16.29
CA LYS A 54 12.03 -7.46 16.52
C LYS A 54 11.33 -8.77 16.11
N GLU A 55 10.01 -8.79 16.07
CA GLU A 55 9.22 -9.98 15.67
C GLU A 55 9.48 -10.40 14.22
N TYR A 56 10.00 -9.49 13.38
CA TYR A 56 10.42 -9.78 12.00
C TYR A 56 11.84 -10.38 11.91
N ALA A 57 12.58 -10.41 13.03
CA ALA A 57 13.97 -10.88 13.00
C ALA A 57 14.05 -12.36 12.60
N LYS A 58 14.89 -12.67 11.60
CA LYS A 58 15.09 -14.03 11.08
C LYS A 58 13.82 -14.71 10.51
N SER A 59 12.78 -13.95 10.22
CA SER A 59 11.54 -14.48 9.63
C SER A 59 11.65 -14.83 8.14
N GLY A 60 12.64 -14.30 7.45
CA GLY A 60 12.76 -14.37 5.99
C GLY A 60 11.98 -13.26 5.27
N TYR A 61 11.23 -12.43 5.99
CA TYR A 61 10.45 -11.32 5.44
C TYR A 61 11.08 -9.97 5.77
N ASP A 62 10.96 -9.05 4.84
CA ASP A 62 11.24 -7.63 5.05
C ASP A 62 10.07 -6.96 5.79
N ARG A 63 10.36 -5.83 6.44
CA ARG A 63 9.36 -4.89 6.94
C ARG A 63 8.90 -4.00 5.79
N GLY A 64 7.90 -4.46 5.05
CA GLY A 64 7.36 -3.75 3.88
C GLY A 64 6.46 -2.59 4.28
N HIS A 65 6.65 -1.42 3.68
CA HIS A 65 5.78 -0.27 3.88
C HIS A 65 4.56 -0.35 2.97
N LEU A 66 3.39 0.03 3.47
CA LEU A 66 2.22 0.30 2.62
C LEU A 66 2.20 1.77 2.18
N ALA A 67 2.15 2.74 3.11
CA ALA A 67 2.42 4.15 2.79
C ALA A 67 3.93 4.35 2.62
N PRO A 68 4.42 4.75 1.43
CA PRO A 68 5.84 4.76 1.10
C PRO A 68 6.60 5.88 1.82
N ASN A 69 7.73 5.52 2.45
CA ASN A 69 8.55 6.46 3.22
C ASN A 69 8.96 7.69 2.40
N SER A 70 9.46 7.51 1.17
CA SER A 70 9.97 8.62 0.35
C SER A 70 8.86 9.57 -0.05
N ALA A 71 7.78 9.04 -0.61
CA ALA A 71 6.68 9.83 -1.12
C ALA A 71 5.95 10.63 -0.02
N ILE A 72 5.75 10.02 1.15
CA ILE A 72 5.14 10.72 2.29
C ILE A 72 6.11 11.77 2.87
N ALA A 73 7.38 11.42 3.06
CA ALA A 73 8.38 12.32 3.61
C ALA A 73 8.55 13.62 2.80
N THR A 74 8.60 13.49 1.47
CA THR A 74 8.79 14.62 0.57
C THR A 74 7.60 15.57 0.53
N ARG A 75 6.39 15.08 0.76
CA ARG A 75 5.15 15.87 0.70
C ARG A 75 4.71 16.43 2.05
N PHE A 76 4.89 15.66 3.11
CA PHE A 76 4.35 15.96 4.44
C PHE A 76 5.42 16.17 5.52
N GLY A 77 6.71 16.01 5.17
CA GLY A 77 7.82 16.34 6.07
C GLY A 77 8.20 15.22 7.05
N ARG A 78 9.06 15.57 8.02
CA ARG A 78 9.74 14.62 8.92
C ARG A 78 8.80 13.87 9.85
N GLU A 79 7.79 14.53 10.40
CA GLU A 79 6.86 13.89 11.33
C GLU A 79 6.04 12.81 10.62
N ALA A 80 5.51 13.11 9.44
CA ALA A 80 4.81 12.15 8.60
C ALA A 80 5.72 10.96 8.21
N GLN A 81 6.99 11.25 7.90
CA GLN A 81 7.99 10.22 7.62
C GLN A 81 8.15 9.25 8.80
N LEU A 82 8.25 9.76 10.04
CA LEU A 82 8.36 8.92 11.23
C LEU A 82 7.12 8.05 11.44
N GLU A 83 5.95 8.54 11.06
CA GLU A 83 4.71 7.76 11.14
C GLU A 83 4.69 6.59 10.16
N THR A 84 5.31 6.70 8.97
CA THR A 84 5.45 5.56 8.06
C THR A 84 6.28 4.41 8.63
N PHE A 85 7.13 4.66 9.64
CA PHE A 85 7.94 3.67 10.33
C PHE A 85 7.26 3.04 11.55
N LYS A 86 6.03 3.42 11.88
CA LYS A 86 5.22 2.71 12.87
C LYS A 86 4.80 1.34 12.31
N MET A 87 4.86 0.31 13.15
CA MET A 87 4.53 -1.06 12.73
C MET A 87 3.09 -1.21 12.22
N SER A 88 2.20 -0.26 12.50
CA SER A 88 0.85 -0.21 11.95
C SER A 88 0.78 0.13 10.44
N ASN A 89 1.89 0.50 9.82
CA ASN A 89 2.05 0.71 8.38
C ASN A 89 2.87 -0.41 7.71
N ILE A 90 3.27 -1.43 8.45
CA ILE A 90 4.26 -2.43 8.05
C ILE A 90 3.63 -3.81 7.94
N VAL A 91 3.97 -4.51 6.86
CA VAL A 91 3.51 -5.87 6.54
C VAL A 91 4.69 -6.78 6.20
N PRO A 92 4.59 -8.11 6.44
CA PRO A 92 5.60 -9.06 5.96
C PRO A 92 5.61 -9.13 4.43
N GLN A 93 6.71 -8.74 3.81
CA GLN A 93 6.93 -8.84 2.36
C GLN A 93 8.19 -9.66 2.07
N THR A 94 8.16 -10.52 1.03
CA THR A 94 9.38 -11.19 0.57
C THR A 94 10.39 -10.16 0.03
N PRO A 95 11.71 -10.41 0.14
CA PRO A 95 12.72 -9.48 -0.38
C PRO A 95 12.55 -9.20 -1.89
N GLU A 96 12.18 -10.19 -2.68
CA GLU A 96 11.94 -10.08 -4.12
C GLU A 96 10.78 -9.15 -4.43
N LEU A 97 9.70 -9.25 -3.65
CA LEU A 97 8.56 -8.35 -3.75
C LEU A 97 8.97 -6.94 -3.29
N ASN A 98 9.37 -6.80 -2.02
CA ASN A 98 9.60 -5.50 -1.38
C ASN A 98 10.67 -4.66 -2.09
N ARG A 99 11.84 -5.27 -2.35
CA ARG A 99 13.02 -4.54 -2.86
C ARG A 99 13.03 -4.36 -4.36
N ARG A 100 12.12 -5.03 -5.11
CA ARG A 100 12.12 -5.03 -6.58
C ARG A 100 10.77 -4.58 -7.16
N VAL A 101 9.74 -5.42 -7.11
CA VAL A 101 8.44 -5.10 -7.73
C VAL A 101 7.78 -3.93 -7.02
N TRP A 102 7.68 -4.00 -5.69
CA TRP A 102 7.03 -2.97 -4.89
C TRP A 102 7.73 -1.60 -4.99
N GLN A 103 9.06 -1.60 -4.95
CA GLN A 103 9.86 -0.38 -5.14
C GLN A 103 9.64 0.26 -6.53
N ARG A 104 9.51 -0.54 -7.59
CA ARG A 104 9.17 -0.02 -8.93
C ARG A 104 7.76 0.56 -8.98
N LEU A 105 6.81 -0.08 -8.29
CA LEU A 105 5.44 0.41 -8.21
C LEU A 105 5.36 1.73 -7.43
N GLU A 106 6.10 1.86 -6.31
CA GLU A 106 6.23 3.12 -5.57
C GLU A 106 6.84 4.24 -6.43
N LYS A 107 7.85 3.90 -7.25
CA LYS A 107 8.39 4.88 -8.21
C LYS A 107 7.36 5.27 -9.27
N PHE A 108 6.62 4.32 -9.81
CA PHE A 108 5.54 4.58 -10.76
C PHE A 108 4.48 5.53 -10.18
N GLU A 109 4.06 5.36 -8.91
CA GLU A 109 3.15 6.28 -8.23
C GLU A 109 3.70 7.71 -8.16
N GLU A 110 4.98 7.85 -7.78
CA GLU A 110 5.63 9.16 -7.71
C GLU A 110 5.67 9.84 -9.10
N ASP A 111 6.00 9.07 -10.15
CA ASP A 111 6.04 9.55 -11.54
C ASP A 111 4.61 9.95 -12.01
N CYS A 112 3.58 9.17 -11.68
CA CYS A 112 2.18 9.51 -11.97
C CYS A 112 1.75 10.81 -11.27
N ALA A 113 2.02 10.96 -9.98
CA ALA A 113 1.68 12.16 -9.23
C ALA A 113 2.33 13.42 -9.85
N ASN A 114 3.60 13.31 -10.24
CA ASN A 114 4.33 14.44 -10.82
C ASN A 114 3.85 14.80 -12.23
N ASN A 115 3.47 13.81 -13.04
CA ASN A 115 2.99 14.03 -14.41
C ASN A 115 1.54 14.50 -14.48
N ARG A 116 0.70 14.13 -13.50
CA ARG A 116 -0.75 14.35 -13.48
C ARG A 116 -1.21 15.42 -12.49
N GLY A 117 -0.28 15.97 -11.69
CA GLY A 117 -0.59 16.97 -10.66
C GLY A 117 -0.92 16.36 -9.30
N SER A 118 -1.71 15.29 -9.26
CA SER A 118 -1.97 14.51 -8.04
C SER A 118 -2.57 13.15 -8.36
N ILE A 119 -2.42 12.21 -7.42
CA ILE A 119 -3.10 10.90 -7.44
C ILE A 119 -3.55 10.53 -6.03
N TRP A 120 -4.60 9.70 -5.94
CA TRP A 120 -4.91 8.96 -4.74
C TRP A 120 -4.40 7.53 -4.86
N VAL A 121 -4.01 6.95 -3.74
CA VAL A 121 -3.57 5.56 -3.68
C VAL A 121 -4.25 4.86 -2.51
N ILE A 122 -4.81 3.67 -2.77
CA ILE A 122 -5.29 2.74 -1.75
C ILE A 122 -4.52 1.45 -1.94
N THR A 123 -3.95 0.91 -0.86
CA THR A 123 -3.10 -0.28 -0.93
C THR A 123 -3.24 -1.11 0.35
N GLY A 124 -3.06 -2.41 0.23
CA GLY A 124 -3.15 -3.30 1.37
C GLY A 124 -2.76 -4.75 1.05
N PRO A 125 -2.70 -5.59 2.09
CA PRO A 125 -2.49 -7.02 1.96
C PRO A 125 -3.77 -7.75 1.52
N VAL A 126 -3.57 -8.90 0.88
CA VAL A 126 -4.60 -9.91 0.63
C VAL A 126 -4.20 -11.16 1.41
N PHE A 127 -5.14 -11.73 2.12
CA PHE A 127 -4.97 -12.94 2.92
C PHE A 127 -5.90 -14.04 2.38
N ASP A 128 -5.40 -15.25 2.24
CA ASP A 128 -6.20 -16.42 1.91
C ASP A 128 -6.62 -17.21 3.17
N GLU A 129 -7.15 -18.42 2.97
CA GLU A 129 -7.57 -19.29 4.07
C GLU A 129 -6.40 -20.03 4.74
N HIS A 130 -5.19 -20.03 4.15
CA HIS A 130 -4.02 -20.72 4.64
C HIS A 130 -3.16 -19.81 5.51
N ILE A 131 -3.49 -19.71 6.78
CA ILE A 131 -2.82 -18.81 7.73
C ILE A 131 -1.37 -19.21 7.94
N LYS A 132 -0.45 -18.35 7.48
CA LYS A 132 0.97 -18.38 7.79
C LYS A 132 1.31 -17.21 8.70
N THR A 133 2.15 -17.41 9.69
CA THR A 133 2.52 -16.33 10.62
C THR A 133 4.03 -16.23 10.84
N ILE A 134 4.48 -15.05 11.28
CA ILE A 134 5.82 -14.79 11.79
C ILE A 134 5.75 -14.20 13.20
N GLY A 135 6.89 -14.19 13.91
CA GLY A 135 6.97 -13.59 15.24
C GLY A 135 5.90 -14.14 16.19
N ASN A 136 5.19 -13.24 16.84
CA ASN A 136 4.07 -13.59 17.71
C ASN A 136 2.74 -13.47 16.96
N ASN A 137 2.50 -14.39 16.01
CA ASN A 137 1.29 -14.49 15.20
C ASN A 137 0.98 -13.27 14.31
N ILE A 138 2.00 -12.61 13.76
CA ILE A 138 1.79 -11.65 12.69
C ILE A 138 1.46 -12.45 11.42
N GLU A 139 0.28 -12.28 10.88
CA GLU A 139 -0.15 -13.00 9.68
C GLU A 139 0.64 -12.55 8.45
N VAL A 140 1.07 -13.49 7.62
CA VAL A 140 1.81 -13.22 6.38
C VAL A 140 0.82 -13.14 5.24
N PRO A 141 0.72 -12.02 4.52
CA PRO A 141 -0.16 -11.91 3.36
C PRO A 141 0.27 -12.83 2.20
N ASP A 142 -0.68 -13.28 1.39
CA ASP A 142 -0.44 -14.07 0.19
C ASP A 142 -0.18 -13.20 -1.03
N ALA A 143 -0.81 -12.03 -1.06
CA ALA A 143 -0.63 -11.02 -2.10
C ALA A 143 -0.81 -9.62 -1.52
N PHE A 144 -0.59 -8.63 -2.37
CA PHE A 144 -0.85 -7.21 -2.08
C PHE A 144 -1.60 -6.58 -3.22
N PHE A 145 -2.53 -5.72 -2.88
CA PHE A 145 -3.19 -4.87 -3.87
C PHE A 145 -2.70 -3.43 -3.80
N LYS A 146 -2.83 -2.73 -4.91
CA LYS A 146 -2.66 -1.29 -4.98
C LYS A 146 -3.57 -0.72 -6.05
N ILE A 147 -4.35 0.30 -5.69
CA ILE A 147 -5.24 1.04 -6.57
C ILE A 147 -4.67 2.46 -6.66
N VAL A 148 -4.31 2.89 -7.86
CA VAL A 148 -3.83 4.23 -8.18
C VAL A 148 -4.94 4.96 -8.92
N ILE A 149 -5.39 6.08 -8.39
CA ILE A 149 -6.57 6.81 -8.86
C ILE A 149 -6.15 8.20 -9.31
N ASP A 150 -6.55 8.57 -10.53
CA ASP A 150 -6.41 9.89 -11.10
C ASP A 150 -7.79 10.54 -11.24
N GLU A 151 -7.97 11.71 -10.64
CA GLU A 151 -9.16 12.53 -10.75
C GLU A 151 -8.98 13.55 -11.89
N GLU A 152 -9.11 13.12 -13.14
CA GLU A 152 -9.02 14.02 -14.28
C GLU A 152 -10.27 14.91 -14.42
N GLN A 153 -10.16 16.03 -15.16
CA GLN A 153 -11.28 16.92 -15.43
C GLN A 153 -12.43 16.23 -16.22
N GLU A 154 -12.13 15.16 -16.95
CA GLU A 154 -13.07 14.40 -17.75
C GLU A 154 -13.61 13.14 -17.06
N GLY A 155 -13.25 12.89 -15.81
CA GLY A 155 -13.69 11.74 -15.02
C GLY A 155 -12.59 11.10 -14.18
N ILE A 156 -12.96 10.03 -13.47
CA ILE A 156 -12.04 9.27 -12.62
C ILE A 156 -11.47 8.10 -13.43
N LYS A 157 -10.16 7.90 -13.36
CA LYS A 157 -9.46 6.71 -13.88
C LYS A 157 -8.73 6.01 -12.77
N ALA A 158 -8.65 4.69 -12.83
CA ALA A 158 -7.92 3.89 -11.87
C ALA A 158 -7.07 2.82 -12.55
N LEU A 159 -5.92 2.52 -11.94
CA LEU A 159 -5.13 1.33 -12.21
C LEU A 159 -5.13 0.47 -10.96
N ALA A 160 -5.53 -0.76 -11.08
CA ALA A 160 -5.52 -1.72 -10.00
C ALA A 160 -4.46 -2.80 -10.24
N PHE A 161 -3.70 -3.12 -9.19
CA PHE A 161 -2.63 -4.12 -9.23
C PHE A 161 -2.89 -5.17 -8.14
N LEU A 162 -2.66 -6.44 -8.49
CA LEU A 162 -2.65 -7.55 -7.55
C LEU A 162 -1.32 -8.31 -7.69
N ILE A 163 -0.49 -8.28 -6.67
CA ILE A 163 0.89 -8.75 -6.72
C ILE A 163 1.09 -9.85 -5.68
N PRO A 164 1.33 -11.11 -6.08
CA PRO A 164 1.55 -12.21 -5.15
C PRO A 164 2.91 -12.10 -4.45
N GLN A 165 3.00 -12.66 -3.23
CA GLN A 165 4.28 -12.77 -2.48
C GLN A 165 5.35 -13.56 -3.24
N THR A 166 4.94 -14.43 -4.16
CA THR A 166 5.81 -15.41 -4.86
C THR A 166 6.51 -14.86 -6.10
N VAL A 167 6.47 -13.53 -6.33
CA VAL A 167 7.16 -12.89 -7.46
C VAL A 167 8.67 -13.15 -7.44
N THR A 168 9.28 -13.18 -8.62
CA THR A 168 10.75 -13.30 -8.78
C THR A 168 11.45 -11.93 -8.72
N GLY A 169 10.69 -10.86 -8.81
CA GLY A 169 11.17 -9.48 -8.81
C GLY A 169 11.53 -8.94 -10.21
N LYS A 170 11.34 -9.72 -11.27
CA LYS A 170 11.67 -9.34 -12.66
C LYS A 170 10.46 -9.02 -13.52
N GLU A 171 9.27 -9.40 -13.09
CA GLU A 171 8.02 -9.25 -13.80
C GLU A 171 7.73 -7.77 -14.08
N PRO A 172 7.31 -7.39 -15.30
CA PRO A 172 6.83 -6.05 -15.60
C PRO A 172 5.55 -5.74 -14.81
N LEU A 173 5.32 -4.47 -14.46
CA LEU A 173 4.16 -4.07 -13.65
C LEU A 173 2.83 -4.38 -14.32
N GLU A 174 2.78 -4.35 -15.64
CA GLU A 174 1.60 -4.65 -16.45
C GLU A 174 1.05 -6.07 -16.22
N HIS A 175 1.91 -7.01 -15.83
CA HIS A 175 1.49 -8.38 -15.52
C HIS A 175 0.60 -8.50 -14.27
N PHE A 176 0.60 -7.46 -13.44
CA PHE A 176 -0.16 -7.41 -12.20
C PHE A 176 -1.45 -6.61 -12.30
N LEU A 177 -1.76 -6.07 -13.50
CA LEU A 177 -3.00 -5.33 -13.70
C LEU A 177 -4.22 -6.25 -13.51
N THR A 178 -5.21 -5.75 -12.79
CA THR A 178 -6.46 -6.43 -12.46
C THR A 178 -7.61 -5.44 -12.41
N SER A 179 -8.82 -5.89 -12.12
CA SER A 179 -9.97 -5.03 -11.81
C SER A 179 -10.05 -4.76 -10.30
N ILE A 180 -10.75 -3.70 -9.92
CA ILE A 180 -11.05 -3.39 -8.53
C ILE A 180 -11.99 -4.44 -7.96
N ASP A 181 -12.99 -4.90 -8.71
CA ASP A 181 -13.90 -5.99 -8.36
C ASP A 181 -13.15 -7.25 -7.89
N GLU A 182 -12.07 -7.62 -8.57
CA GLU A 182 -11.29 -8.81 -8.17
C GLU A 182 -10.58 -8.56 -6.81
N ILE A 183 -10.11 -7.33 -6.56
CA ILE A 183 -9.53 -6.97 -5.25
C ILE A 183 -10.60 -7.01 -4.16
N GLU A 184 -11.78 -6.46 -4.41
CA GLU A 184 -12.90 -6.47 -3.45
C GLU A 184 -13.36 -7.88 -3.12
N LYS A 185 -13.48 -8.72 -4.13
CA LYS A 185 -13.82 -10.14 -3.97
C LYS A 185 -12.84 -10.86 -3.03
N LEU A 186 -11.53 -10.56 -3.13
CA LEU A 186 -10.49 -11.17 -2.31
C LEU A 186 -10.40 -10.56 -0.92
N THR A 187 -10.55 -9.24 -0.80
CA THR A 187 -10.34 -8.51 0.46
C THR A 187 -11.60 -8.34 1.29
N LYS A 188 -12.79 -8.42 0.65
CA LYS A 188 -14.10 -8.06 1.22
C LYS A 188 -14.18 -6.58 1.62
N LEU A 189 -13.33 -5.74 1.04
CA LEU A 189 -13.43 -4.28 1.12
C LEU A 189 -14.37 -3.81 0.01
N ASP A 190 -14.97 -2.64 0.20
CA ASP A 190 -15.84 -1.93 -0.73
C ASP A 190 -15.24 -0.52 -0.89
N PHE A 191 -14.65 -0.21 -2.06
CA PHE A 191 -13.78 0.96 -2.20
C PHE A 191 -14.50 2.24 -2.57
N PHE A 192 -15.45 2.19 -3.48
CA PHE A 192 -16.09 3.38 -4.04
C PHE A 192 -17.57 3.50 -3.67
N TRP A 193 -18.01 2.82 -2.61
CA TRP A 193 -19.38 2.78 -2.12
C TRP A 193 -20.14 4.13 -2.04
N PRO A 194 -19.51 5.33 -1.93
CA PRO A 194 -20.25 6.59 -1.97
C PRO A 194 -20.56 7.08 -3.39
N MET A 195 -20.05 6.42 -4.44
CA MET A 195 -20.33 6.77 -5.83
C MET A 195 -21.72 6.29 -6.24
N SER A 196 -22.19 6.74 -7.41
CA SER A 196 -23.40 6.13 -8.00
C SER A 196 -23.05 4.78 -8.57
N ASP A 197 -23.93 3.78 -8.43
CA ASP A 197 -23.75 2.40 -8.87
C ASP A 197 -23.21 2.30 -10.31
N GLN A 198 -23.67 3.17 -11.23
CA GLN A 198 -23.25 3.17 -12.63
C GLN A 198 -21.77 3.60 -12.82
N LEU A 199 -21.31 4.57 -12.01
CA LEU A 199 -19.91 5.03 -12.07
C LEU A 199 -18.97 4.05 -11.39
N GLU A 200 -19.40 3.52 -10.26
CA GLU A 200 -18.73 2.49 -9.47
C GLU A 200 -18.48 1.24 -10.32
N GLU A 201 -19.55 0.61 -10.84
CA GLU A 201 -19.45 -0.59 -11.70
C GLU A 201 -18.52 -0.37 -12.91
N LYS A 202 -18.61 0.79 -13.57
CA LYS A 202 -17.74 1.12 -14.70
C LYS A 202 -16.27 1.22 -14.31
N LEU A 203 -15.97 1.76 -13.13
CA LEU A 203 -14.61 1.95 -12.64
C LEU A 203 -14.01 0.62 -12.13
N GLU A 204 -14.81 -0.16 -11.43
CA GLU A 204 -14.38 -1.35 -10.69
C GLU A 204 -14.27 -2.59 -11.58
N SER A 205 -15.19 -2.76 -12.55
CA SER A 205 -15.18 -3.91 -13.45
C SER A 205 -14.07 -3.85 -14.52
N SER A 206 -13.47 -2.68 -14.74
CA SER A 206 -12.50 -2.50 -15.82
C SER A 206 -11.09 -2.92 -15.41
N THR A 207 -10.42 -3.67 -16.30
CA THR A 207 -8.98 -3.93 -16.19
C THR A 207 -8.23 -3.10 -17.23
N ALA A 208 -7.29 -2.28 -16.80
CA ALA A 208 -6.45 -1.51 -17.70
C ALA A 208 -5.54 -2.43 -18.53
N SER A 209 -5.35 -2.12 -19.80
CA SER A 209 -4.48 -2.91 -20.70
C SER A 209 -3.02 -2.44 -20.70
N ARG A 210 -2.74 -1.27 -20.13
CA ARG A 210 -1.40 -0.65 -20.03
C ARG A 210 -1.34 0.33 -18.89
N LEU A 211 -0.13 0.66 -18.47
CA LEU A 211 0.13 1.77 -17.55
C LEU A 211 -0.12 3.14 -18.21
N TRP A 212 -0.30 4.16 -17.41
CA TRP A 212 -0.46 5.56 -17.84
C TRP A 212 0.85 6.16 -18.34
#